data_8093f91fc327b4019205e375cbf25437
#
_entry.id   8093f91fc327b4019205e375cbf25437
#
_cell.length_a   1.000
_cell.length_b   1.000
_cell.length_c   1.000
_cell.angle_alpha   90.00
_cell.angle_beta   90.00
_cell.angle_gamma   90.00
#
_symmetry.space_group_name_H-M   'P 1'
#
loop_
_entity.id
_entity.type
_entity.pdbx_description
1 polymer ?
#
loop_
_entity_poly.entity_id
_entity_poly.type
_entity_poly.pdbx_seq_one_letter_code
_entity_poly.pdbx_strand_id
1 'polypeptide(L)'
;MKTSSTEPTRLRIPPYTVEHHSTRQKYQHALKILGQLHTHGHEAYLCGGCVRDIVMRSEPKDFDIATSATPLQVEALFPRHADLVGKSFGVVIVRAPGDPHIHTEVATFRLDGPYLDGRRPDGVTFATAREDVLRRDFTCNALFLDIRNNTVLDWTGGLPDIQKKILRCVGDPATRFREDRLRLLRAVRFAVQLGFEIEQATWNALCREAGAISTIAPERIRDELTKCLCSPQPARALDLLHDSGLLAILLPEISALRGCEQPPQFHPEGDVYTHTRLMLSQLPPCPDARLAWAVLLHDIGKPATFSRDADGRIRFNTHEFVGADMARALLTRLRFSKDDIEHITACVRNHMTFKDAPQMRPATLKKMLARPTFATELELHRIDCLGCHGDLSIHQFLLQKQQELNREQIKPAPLLNGHDVMTLGIPSGPLLGKILEEAYDLQLENAFADRQAALDWLKNRVVSRTR
;
A
#
# COMPACT_ATOMS: atom_id res chain seq x y z
N MET A 1 -9.13 33.77 19.56
CA MET A 1 -9.97 33.51 18.36
C MET A 1 -9.65 34.59 17.34
N LYS A 2 -8.84 34.28 16.31
CA LYS A 2 -8.71 35.18 15.15
C LYS A 2 -9.98 34.99 14.33
N THR A 3 -10.79 36.05 14.19
CA THR A 3 -11.95 36.11 13.29
C THR A 3 -11.47 35.71 11.90
N SER A 4 -11.93 34.54 11.38
CA SER A 4 -11.64 34.16 10.00
C SER A 4 -12.24 35.24 9.09
N SER A 5 -11.39 35.91 8.31
CA SER A 5 -11.86 36.89 7.34
C SER A 5 -12.89 36.22 6.41
N THR A 6 -13.94 36.94 6.05
CA THR A 6 -14.94 36.47 5.09
C THR A 6 -14.34 36.27 3.69
N GLU A 7 -13.28 37.01 3.38
CA GLU A 7 -12.55 36.97 2.12
C GLU A 7 -11.36 36.02 2.16
N PRO A 8 -11.08 35.26 1.07
CA PRO A 8 -9.91 34.40 0.96
C PRO A 8 -8.63 35.21 0.78
N THR A 9 -7.52 34.70 1.29
CA THR A 9 -6.20 35.11 0.80
C THR A 9 -6.09 34.68 -0.66
N ARG A 10 -5.62 35.59 -1.54
CA ARG A 10 -5.50 35.37 -2.98
C ARG A 10 -4.04 35.34 -3.40
N LEU A 11 -3.62 34.24 -4.01
CA LEU A 11 -2.28 34.11 -4.59
C LEU A 11 -2.40 33.89 -6.10
N ARG A 12 -1.93 34.84 -6.89
CA ARG A 12 -1.83 34.65 -8.34
C ARG A 12 -0.62 33.79 -8.65
N ILE A 13 -0.84 32.70 -9.42
CA ILE A 13 0.20 31.79 -9.87
C ILE A 13 0.36 31.90 -11.38
N PRO A 14 1.53 31.55 -11.96
CA PRO A 14 1.66 31.41 -13.41
C PRO A 14 0.71 30.33 -13.92
N PRO A 15 0.28 30.40 -15.22
CA PRO A 15 -0.48 29.32 -15.81
C PRO A 15 0.21 27.97 -15.61
N TYR A 16 -0.56 27.00 -15.11
CA TYR A 16 -0.03 25.67 -14.86
C TYR A 16 0.16 24.92 -16.17
N THR A 17 1.36 24.35 -16.37
CA THR A 17 1.71 23.51 -17.51
C THR A 17 2.04 22.11 -17.04
N VAL A 18 1.53 21.10 -17.76
CA VAL A 18 1.70 19.69 -17.43
C VAL A 18 2.78 19.09 -18.34
N GLU A 19 3.73 18.40 -17.76
CA GLU A 19 4.84 17.77 -18.49
C GLU A 19 4.46 16.41 -19.06
N HIS A 20 3.88 15.52 -18.24
CA HIS A 20 3.54 14.16 -18.65
C HIS A 20 2.26 14.09 -19.48
N HIS A 21 2.28 13.27 -20.53
CA HIS A 21 1.18 13.17 -21.49
C HIS A 21 -0.16 12.73 -20.85
N SER A 22 -0.14 11.69 -20.02
CA SER A 22 -1.34 11.17 -19.36
C SER A 22 -1.98 12.20 -18.41
N THR A 23 -1.17 12.88 -17.62
CA THR A 23 -1.66 13.95 -16.72
C THR A 23 -2.19 15.13 -17.51
N ARG A 24 -1.57 15.45 -18.66
CA ARG A 24 -2.05 16.51 -19.56
C ARG A 24 -3.44 16.22 -20.09
N GLN A 25 -3.75 14.98 -20.45
CA GLN A 25 -5.09 14.60 -20.89
C GLN A 25 -6.13 14.78 -19.78
N LYS A 26 -5.82 14.36 -18.55
CA LYS A 26 -6.68 14.58 -17.38
C LYS A 26 -6.91 16.07 -17.11
N TYR A 27 -5.84 16.88 -17.16
CA TYR A 27 -5.93 18.32 -16.95
C TYR A 27 -6.80 18.99 -18.02
N GLN A 28 -6.59 18.68 -19.29
CA GLN A 28 -7.42 19.20 -20.38
C GLN A 28 -8.88 18.79 -20.25
N HIS A 29 -9.15 17.57 -19.76
CA HIS A 29 -10.51 17.14 -19.49
C HIS A 29 -11.16 17.96 -18.37
N ALA A 30 -10.45 18.19 -17.27
CA ALA A 30 -10.92 19.04 -16.17
C ALA A 30 -11.15 20.49 -16.64
N LEU A 31 -10.29 21.06 -17.50
CA LEU A 31 -10.46 22.41 -18.06
C LEU A 31 -11.73 22.50 -18.92
N LYS A 32 -12.06 21.48 -19.72
CA LYS A 32 -13.30 21.45 -20.51
C LYS A 32 -14.54 21.45 -19.61
N ILE A 33 -14.51 20.67 -18.52
CA ILE A 33 -15.61 20.63 -17.55
C ILE A 33 -15.77 21.99 -16.88
N LEU A 34 -14.68 22.62 -16.40
CA LEU A 34 -14.71 23.96 -15.82
C LEU A 34 -15.28 25.00 -16.78
N GLY A 35 -14.85 24.94 -18.05
CA GLY A 35 -15.36 25.84 -19.10
C GLY A 35 -16.86 25.72 -19.29
N GLN A 36 -17.41 24.50 -19.33
CA GLN A 36 -18.86 24.27 -19.45
C GLN A 36 -19.62 24.77 -18.22
N LEU A 37 -19.11 24.48 -17.01
CA LEU A 37 -19.74 24.99 -15.77
C LEU A 37 -19.78 26.50 -15.73
N HIS A 38 -18.70 27.20 -16.07
CA HIS A 38 -18.62 28.67 -16.10
C HIS A 38 -19.56 29.25 -17.18
N THR A 39 -19.64 28.64 -18.37
CA THR A 39 -20.52 29.11 -19.45
C THR A 39 -21.98 29.05 -19.04
N HIS A 40 -22.37 28.13 -18.17
CA HIS A 40 -23.71 28.00 -17.64
C HIS A 40 -23.95 28.78 -16.32
N GLY A 41 -23.02 29.67 -15.95
CA GLY A 41 -23.16 30.58 -14.81
C GLY A 41 -22.85 29.98 -13.45
N HIS A 42 -22.23 28.78 -13.40
CA HIS A 42 -21.84 28.14 -12.14
C HIS A 42 -20.45 28.59 -11.71
N GLU A 43 -20.27 28.82 -10.39
CA GLU A 43 -18.96 28.88 -9.80
C GLU A 43 -18.33 27.47 -9.87
N ALA A 44 -17.07 27.40 -10.32
CA ALA A 44 -16.33 26.14 -10.38
C ALA A 44 -14.82 26.39 -10.27
N TYR A 45 -14.15 25.54 -9.50
CA TYR A 45 -12.74 25.65 -9.19
C TYR A 45 -12.08 24.27 -9.21
N LEU A 46 -10.81 24.19 -9.59
CA LEU A 46 -10.00 23.04 -9.18
C LEU A 46 -9.85 23.06 -7.67
N CYS A 47 -9.81 21.89 -7.02
CA CYS A 47 -9.84 21.83 -5.57
C CYS A 47 -9.00 20.69 -4.97
N GLY A 48 -8.65 20.82 -3.71
CA GLY A 48 -8.03 19.74 -2.94
C GLY A 48 -6.58 19.45 -3.30
N GLY A 49 -6.27 18.17 -3.45
CA GLY A 49 -4.92 17.69 -3.67
C GLY A 49 -4.23 18.27 -4.90
N CYS A 50 -4.96 18.42 -6.01
CA CYS A 50 -4.36 18.95 -7.23
C CYS A 50 -3.92 20.43 -7.07
N VAL A 51 -4.66 21.24 -6.34
CA VAL A 51 -4.28 22.64 -6.10
C VAL A 51 -3.05 22.72 -5.20
N ARG A 52 -2.99 21.91 -4.14
CA ARG A 52 -1.80 21.75 -3.30
C ARG A 52 -0.58 21.38 -4.14
N ASP A 53 -0.69 20.35 -4.98
CA ASP A 53 0.42 19.85 -5.78
C ASP A 53 0.89 20.90 -6.79
N ILE A 54 -0.04 21.63 -7.44
CA ILE A 54 0.28 22.77 -8.31
C ILE A 54 1.05 23.87 -7.53
N VAL A 55 0.60 24.23 -6.33
CA VAL A 55 1.28 25.22 -5.48
C VAL A 55 2.69 24.76 -5.09
N MET A 56 2.85 23.45 -4.83
CA MET A 56 4.13 22.82 -4.51
C MET A 56 5.02 22.58 -5.75
N ARG A 57 4.56 22.94 -6.95
CA ARG A 57 5.22 22.67 -8.23
C ARG A 57 5.48 21.17 -8.48
N SER A 58 4.58 20.32 -7.99
CA SER A 58 4.56 18.88 -8.28
C SER A 58 3.40 18.56 -9.22
N GLU A 59 3.50 17.47 -9.94
CA GLU A 59 2.47 17.06 -10.89
C GLU A 59 1.32 16.33 -10.19
N PRO A 60 0.07 16.84 -10.25
CA PRO A 60 -1.08 16.15 -9.68
C PRO A 60 -1.38 14.82 -10.38
N LYS A 61 -1.84 13.85 -9.62
CA LYS A 61 -2.29 12.57 -10.19
C LYS A 61 -3.67 12.68 -10.85
N ASP A 62 -4.58 13.44 -10.24
CA ASP A 62 -5.96 13.64 -10.66
C ASP A 62 -6.35 15.09 -10.44
N PHE A 63 -7.41 15.56 -11.13
CA PHE A 63 -7.89 16.93 -11.04
C PHE A 63 -9.36 16.92 -10.63
N ASP A 64 -9.64 17.32 -9.38
CA ASP A 64 -10.98 17.39 -8.81
C ASP A 64 -11.55 18.80 -8.96
N ILE A 65 -12.86 18.87 -9.14
CA ILE A 65 -13.58 20.13 -9.31
C ILE A 65 -14.60 20.28 -8.17
N ALA A 66 -14.66 21.46 -7.58
CA ALA A 66 -15.75 21.87 -6.70
C ALA A 66 -16.58 22.98 -7.39
N THR A 67 -17.91 22.88 -7.30
CA THR A 67 -18.82 23.78 -8.04
C THR A 67 -20.09 24.12 -7.26
N SER A 68 -20.74 25.26 -7.62
CA SER A 68 -22.08 25.60 -7.18
C SER A 68 -23.18 24.82 -7.91
N ALA A 69 -22.87 24.15 -9.03
CA ALA A 69 -23.81 23.31 -9.74
C ALA A 69 -24.25 22.11 -8.91
N THR A 70 -25.53 21.83 -8.83
CA THR A 70 -26.09 20.64 -8.20
C THR A 70 -25.72 19.38 -9.01
N PRO A 71 -25.75 18.17 -8.44
CA PRO A 71 -25.46 16.94 -9.17
C PRO A 71 -26.33 16.75 -10.42
N LEU A 72 -27.60 17.11 -10.35
CA LEU A 72 -28.52 17.04 -11.50
C LEU A 72 -28.14 18.02 -12.61
N GLN A 73 -27.67 19.21 -12.25
CA GLN A 73 -27.18 20.20 -13.22
C GLN A 73 -25.90 19.73 -13.89
N VAL A 74 -24.97 19.12 -13.11
CA VAL A 74 -23.76 18.52 -13.69
C VAL A 74 -24.11 17.37 -14.65
N GLU A 75 -25.05 16.48 -14.26
CA GLU A 75 -25.55 15.40 -15.13
C GLU A 75 -26.15 15.92 -16.42
N ALA A 76 -26.96 16.98 -16.33
CA ALA A 76 -27.60 17.62 -17.51
C ALA A 76 -26.57 18.26 -18.46
N LEU A 77 -25.46 18.78 -17.94
CA LEU A 77 -24.36 19.35 -18.75
C LEU A 77 -23.50 18.29 -19.45
N PHE A 78 -23.40 17.10 -18.88
CA PHE A 78 -22.57 16.01 -19.40
C PHE A 78 -23.36 14.72 -19.63
N PRO A 79 -24.46 14.77 -20.45
CA PRO A 79 -25.28 13.60 -20.71
C PRO A 79 -24.44 12.48 -21.33
N ARG A 80 -24.59 11.24 -20.88
CA ARG A 80 -23.85 10.03 -21.28
C ARG A 80 -22.42 9.93 -20.72
N HIS A 81 -21.89 10.94 -20.03
CA HIS A 81 -20.53 10.97 -19.49
C HIS A 81 -20.49 11.16 -17.98
N ALA A 82 -21.61 11.48 -17.35
CA ALA A 82 -21.74 11.71 -15.93
C ALA A 82 -22.32 10.48 -15.22
N ASP A 83 -21.58 9.96 -14.24
CA ASP A 83 -22.04 8.90 -13.34
C ASP A 83 -22.29 9.49 -11.94
N LEU A 84 -23.51 9.40 -11.45
CA LEU A 84 -23.87 9.79 -10.09
C LEU A 84 -23.32 8.79 -9.08
N VAL A 85 -22.12 9.03 -8.59
CA VAL A 85 -21.49 8.21 -7.54
C VAL A 85 -21.76 8.87 -6.19
N GLY A 86 -22.63 8.23 -5.38
CA GLY A 86 -22.98 8.80 -4.08
C GLY A 86 -23.98 9.97 -4.20
N LYS A 87 -25.16 9.71 -4.75
CA LYS A 87 -26.29 10.65 -4.87
C LYS A 87 -26.55 11.46 -3.60
N SER A 88 -26.32 10.84 -2.44
CA SER A 88 -26.46 11.43 -1.11
C SER A 88 -25.34 12.43 -0.74
N PHE A 89 -24.21 12.44 -1.46
CA PHE A 89 -23.03 13.22 -1.09
C PHE A 89 -22.64 14.30 -2.12
N GLY A 90 -23.41 14.45 -3.20
CA GLY A 90 -23.21 15.55 -4.14
C GLY A 90 -21.98 15.41 -5.04
N VAL A 91 -21.51 14.19 -5.35
CA VAL A 91 -20.34 13.95 -6.22
C VAL A 91 -20.80 13.26 -7.51
N VAL A 92 -20.32 13.78 -8.64
CA VAL A 92 -20.53 13.22 -9.98
C VAL A 92 -19.18 12.93 -10.61
N ILE A 93 -19.00 11.73 -11.16
CA ILE A 93 -17.83 11.40 -11.96
C ILE A 93 -18.14 11.72 -13.42
N VAL A 94 -17.39 12.63 -14.02
CA VAL A 94 -17.50 12.96 -15.44
C VAL A 94 -16.36 12.29 -16.19
N ARG A 95 -16.70 11.40 -17.15
CA ARG A 95 -15.73 10.64 -17.95
C ARG A 95 -15.44 11.35 -19.27
N ALA A 96 -14.21 11.20 -19.75
CA ALA A 96 -13.85 11.75 -21.06
C ALA A 96 -14.50 10.96 -22.20
N PRO A 97 -14.98 11.62 -23.26
CA PRO A 97 -15.43 10.95 -24.46
C PRO A 97 -14.30 10.10 -25.09
N GLY A 98 -14.57 8.81 -25.34
CA GLY A 98 -13.62 7.90 -25.99
C GLY A 98 -12.59 7.25 -25.07
N ASP A 99 -12.40 7.72 -23.84
CA ASP A 99 -11.50 7.08 -22.86
C ASP A 99 -12.13 7.08 -21.46
N PRO A 100 -12.75 5.98 -21.02
CA PRO A 100 -13.38 5.88 -19.70
C PRO A 100 -12.38 5.90 -18.52
N HIS A 101 -11.08 5.73 -18.77
CA HIS A 101 -10.06 5.79 -17.74
C HIS A 101 -9.72 7.24 -17.35
N ILE A 102 -10.00 8.20 -18.24
CA ILE A 102 -9.87 9.63 -17.95
C ILE A 102 -11.20 10.10 -17.37
N HIS A 103 -11.18 10.49 -16.11
CA HIS A 103 -12.37 11.02 -15.43
C HIS A 103 -11.98 12.13 -14.44
N THR A 104 -12.96 12.94 -14.08
CA THR A 104 -12.85 14.03 -13.12
C THR A 104 -14.00 13.92 -12.12
N GLU A 105 -13.68 14.00 -10.83
CA GLU A 105 -14.69 14.12 -9.78
C GLU A 105 -15.17 15.57 -9.70
N VAL A 106 -16.48 15.77 -9.83
CA VAL A 106 -17.14 17.08 -9.73
C VAL A 106 -18.04 17.06 -8.50
N ALA A 107 -17.62 17.78 -7.46
CA ALA A 107 -18.34 17.87 -6.19
C ALA A 107 -19.11 19.19 -6.08
N THR A 108 -20.38 19.13 -5.73
CA THR A 108 -21.16 20.32 -5.39
C THR A 108 -20.68 20.89 -4.05
N PHE A 109 -20.53 22.21 -3.93
CA PHE A 109 -20.24 22.86 -2.65
C PHE A 109 -21.29 22.47 -1.63
N ARG A 110 -20.84 22.05 -0.46
CA ARG A 110 -21.75 21.56 0.57
C ARG A 110 -21.29 21.86 1.99
N LEU A 111 -22.24 21.93 2.88
CA LEU A 111 -22.07 21.74 4.33
C LEU A 111 -22.47 20.30 4.66
N ASP A 112 -21.67 19.68 5.49
CA ASP A 112 -21.99 18.36 6.03
C ASP A 112 -22.91 18.54 7.25
N GLY A 113 -23.98 17.75 7.31
CA GLY A 113 -24.84 17.65 8.50
C GLY A 113 -24.11 16.98 9.68
N PRO A 114 -24.82 16.73 10.80
CA PRO A 114 -24.23 16.02 11.93
C PRO A 114 -23.66 14.66 11.53
N TYR A 115 -22.53 14.29 12.10
CA TYR A 115 -21.92 12.96 11.91
C TYR A 115 -22.34 12.05 13.06
N LEU A 116 -23.25 11.11 12.79
CA LEU A 116 -23.77 10.20 13.82
C LEU A 116 -22.91 8.95 14.00
N ASP A 117 -22.24 8.51 12.93
CA ASP A 117 -21.43 7.28 12.89
C ASP A 117 -19.90 7.52 12.86
N GLY A 118 -19.45 8.79 12.88
CA GLY A 118 -18.04 9.15 12.73
C GLY A 118 -17.46 8.86 11.36
N ARG A 119 -18.32 8.79 10.31
CA ARG A 119 -17.93 8.53 8.94
C ARG A 119 -18.71 9.36 7.92
N ARG A 120 -20.05 9.42 8.05
CA ARG A 120 -20.93 10.05 7.08
C ARG A 120 -21.81 11.08 7.76
N PRO A 121 -21.96 12.26 7.15
CA PRO A 121 -22.96 13.20 7.62
C PRO A 121 -24.36 12.60 7.38
N ASP A 122 -25.30 12.88 8.28
CA ASP A 122 -26.72 12.49 8.18
C ASP A 122 -27.45 13.14 7.00
N GLY A 123 -26.79 14.11 6.36
CA GLY A 123 -27.25 14.79 5.16
C GLY A 123 -26.24 15.83 4.72
N VAL A 124 -26.46 16.39 3.54
CA VAL A 124 -25.68 17.50 3.02
C VAL A 124 -26.62 18.63 2.60
N THR A 125 -26.21 19.86 2.85
CA THR A 125 -26.87 21.04 2.36
C THR A 125 -25.95 21.76 1.37
N PHE A 126 -26.47 22.16 0.21
CA PHE A 126 -25.65 22.91 -0.73
C PHE A 126 -25.27 24.28 -0.17
N ALA A 127 -24.03 24.68 -0.38
CA ALA A 127 -23.39 25.74 0.33
C ALA A 127 -22.56 26.64 -0.60
N THR A 128 -21.85 27.58 -0.01
CA THR A 128 -20.85 28.42 -0.71
C THR A 128 -19.50 27.73 -0.81
N ALA A 129 -18.63 28.21 -1.69
CA ALA A 129 -17.24 27.74 -1.81
C ALA A 129 -16.48 27.81 -0.47
N ARG A 130 -16.68 28.86 0.32
CA ARG A 130 -16.07 29.05 1.62
C ARG A 130 -16.51 27.96 2.63
N GLU A 131 -17.80 27.66 2.68
CA GLU A 131 -18.34 26.65 3.59
C GLU A 131 -17.85 25.25 3.22
N ASP A 132 -17.72 24.93 1.92
CA ASP A 132 -17.15 23.66 1.45
C ASP A 132 -15.69 23.51 1.88
N VAL A 133 -14.89 24.57 1.83
CA VAL A 133 -13.50 24.57 2.28
C VAL A 133 -13.40 24.29 3.77
N LEU A 134 -14.27 24.91 4.59
CA LEU A 134 -14.22 24.82 6.06
C LEU A 134 -14.56 23.41 6.61
N ARG A 135 -15.20 22.54 5.84
CA ARG A 135 -15.47 21.14 6.25
C ARG A 135 -14.34 20.16 5.87
N ARG A 136 -13.35 20.57 5.08
CA ARG A 136 -12.26 19.72 4.62
C ARG A 136 -11.34 19.29 5.77
N ASP A 137 -10.46 18.31 5.50
CA ASP A 137 -9.59 17.70 6.52
C ASP A 137 -8.44 18.61 6.95
N PHE A 138 -7.58 18.98 6.00
CA PHE A 138 -6.35 19.72 6.26
C PHE A 138 -6.26 20.99 5.43
N THR A 139 -5.66 22.04 6.01
CA THR A 139 -5.51 23.36 5.37
C THR A 139 -4.84 23.28 4.01
N CYS A 140 -3.80 22.45 3.86
CA CYS A 140 -3.10 22.26 2.58
C CYS A 140 -3.97 21.62 1.49
N ASN A 141 -5.06 20.90 1.84
CA ASN A 141 -6.03 20.31 0.92
C ASN A 141 -7.30 21.15 0.78
N ALA A 142 -7.38 22.28 1.47
CA ALA A 142 -8.52 23.17 1.52
C ALA A 142 -8.33 24.42 0.66
N LEU A 143 -7.67 24.26 -0.49
CA LEU A 143 -7.37 25.30 -1.45
C LEU A 143 -8.22 25.13 -2.70
N PHE A 144 -8.65 26.25 -3.29
CA PHE A 144 -9.31 26.31 -4.59
C PHE A 144 -8.45 27.09 -5.58
N LEU A 145 -8.50 26.70 -6.86
CA LEU A 145 -7.81 27.42 -7.95
C LEU A 145 -8.86 27.86 -9.00
N ASP A 146 -9.02 29.18 -9.13
CA ASP A 146 -9.76 29.78 -10.23
C ASP A 146 -8.84 29.86 -11.46
N ILE A 147 -9.09 29.00 -12.43
CA ILE A 147 -8.30 28.92 -13.67
C ILE A 147 -8.47 30.13 -14.59
N ARG A 148 -9.57 30.91 -14.47
CA ARG A 148 -9.86 32.09 -15.34
C ARG A 148 -8.82 33.20 -15.15
N ASN A 149 -8.31 33.34 -13.94
CA ASN A 149 -7.32 34.36 -13.57
C ASN A 149 -6.06 33.77 -12.90
N ASN A 150 -5.96 32.43 -12.87
CA ASN A 150 -4.88 31.69 -12.23
C ASN A 150 -4.65 32.11 -10.77
N THR A 151 -5.75 32.20 -10.00
CA THR A 151 -5.72 32.66 -8.61
C THR A 151 -6.09 31.54 -7.68
N VAL A 152 -5.22 31.22 -6.73
CA VAL A 152 -5.49 30.32 -5.61
C VAL A 152 -6.26 31.08 -4.54
N LEU A 153 -7.35 30.49 -4.07
CA LEU A 153 -8.21 31.01 -3.00
C LEU A 153 -7.98 30.18 -1.73
N ASP A 154 -7.59 30.85 -0.66
CA ASP A 154 -7.26 30.24 0.63
C ASP A 154 -8.00 30.94 1.79
N TRP A 155 -8.96 30.23 2.38
CA TRP A 155 -9.74 30.69 3.56
C TRP A 155 -9.22 30.12 4.88
N THR A 156 -8.27 29.18 4.84
CA THR A 156 -7.87 28.37 5.99
C THR A 156 -6.42 28.54 6.41
N GLY A 157 -5.62 29.24 5.63
CA GLY A 157 -4.19 29.39 5.85
C GLY A 157 -3.37 28.23 5.30
N GLY A 158 -3.88 27.53 4.28
CA GLY A 158 -3.19 26.41 3.62
C GLY A 158 -1.93 26.83 2.87
N LEU A 159 -1.91 28.01 2.24
CA LEU A 159 -0.73 28.51 1.54
C LEU A 159 0.48 28.70 2.49
N PRO A 160 0.40 29.43 3.61
CA PRO A 160 1.50 29.51 4.57
C PRO A 160 1.87 28.16 5.21
N ASP A 161 0.89 27.25 5.42
CA ASP A 161 1.18 25.91 5.94
C ASP A 161 1.97 25.07 4.93
N ILE A 162 1.66 25.12 3.64
CA ILE A 162 2.45 24.47 2.58
C ILE A 162 3.88 25.02 2.57
N GLN A 163 4.03 26.35 2.61
CA GLN A 163 5.35 26.99 2.62
C GLN A 163 6.21 26.55 3.81
N LYS A 164 5.58 26.38 4.97
CA LYS A 164 6.24 25.95 6.22
C LYS A 164 6.32 24.43 6.36
N LYS A 165 5.77 23.67 5.41
CA LYS A 165 5.63 22.21 5.48
C LYS A 165 4.92 21.73 6.74
N ILE A 166 3.81 22.36 7.07
CA ILE A 166 2.98 22.04 8.24
C ILE A 166 1.68 21.38 7.80
N LEU A 167 1.34 20.25 8.41
CA LEU A 167 0.04 19.59 8.28
C LEU A 167 -0.85 20.02 9.45
N ARG A 168 -1.87 20.79 9.15
CA ARG A 168 -2.84 21.35 10.13
C ARG A 168 -4.25 20.96 9.75
N CYS A 169 -5.08 20.58 10.72
CA CYS A 169 -6.52 20.43 10.53
C CYS A 169 -7.19 21.78 10.22
N VAL A 170 -8.24 21.75 9.41
CA VAL A 170 -9.11 22.90 9.20
C VAL A 170 -9.97 23.11 10.46
N GLY A 171 -9.90 24.28 11.08
CA GLY A 171 -10.67 24.60 12.31
C GLY A 171 -10.19 23.85 13.54
N ASP A 172 -11.11 23.31 14.35
CA ASP A 172 -10.79 22.57 15.56
C ASP A 172 -10.43 21.10 15.24
N PRO A 173 -9.20 20.64 15.54
CA PRO A 173 -8.76 19.29 15.18
C PRO A 173 -9.59 18.17 15.83
N ALA A 174 -10.02 18.33 17.09
CA ALA A 174 -10.80 17.31 17.78
C ALA A 174 -12.16 17.12 17.10
N THR A 175 -12.82 18.20 16.71
CA THR A 175 -14.06 18.16 15.94
C THR A 175 -13.84 17.48 14.59
N ARG A 176 -12.78 17.86 13.86
CA ARG A 176 -12.47 17.26 12.54
C ARG A 176 -12.25 15.74 12.63
N PHE A 177 -11.55 15.23 13.65
CA PHE A 177 -11.33 13.80 13.83
C PHE A 177 -12.59 13.04 14.27
N ARG A 178 -13.48 13.66 15.02
CA ARG A 178 -14.78 13.04 15.40
C ARG A 178 -15.76 12.94 14.25
N GLU A 179 -15.74 13.87 13.31
CA GLU A 179 -16.57 13.84 12.11
C GLU A 179 -16.20 12.66 11.20
N ASP A 180 -14.97 12.51 10.80
CA ASP A 180 -14.49 11.36 10.05
C ASP A 180 -13.20 10.83 10.72
N ARG A 181 -13.34 9.75 11.46
CA ARG A 181 -12.25 9.11 12.21
C ARG A 181 -11.12 8.62 11.32
N LEU A 182 -11.36 8.38 10.01
CA LEU A 182 -10.30 8.06 9.08
C LEU A 182 -9.28 9.20 8.91
N ARG A 183 -9.67 10.45 9.22
CA ARG A 183 -8.76 11.60 9.20
C ARG A 183 -7.56 11.41 10.13
N LEU A 184 -7.66 10.56 11.17
CA LEU A 184 -6.53 10.17 12.03
C LEU A 184 -5.41 9.50 11.21
N LEU A 185 -5.75 8.46 10.42
CA LEU A 185 -4.78 7.81 9.52
C LEU A 185 -4.37 8.71 8.36
N ARG A 186 -5.31 9.50 7.83
CA ARG A 186 -5.00 10.47 6.78
C ARG A 186 -3.98 11.52 7.23
N ALA A 187 -3.98 11.92 8.52
CA ALA A 187 -2.96 12.81 9.08
C ALA A 187 -1.57 12.19 8.99
N VAL A 188 -1.41 10.95 9.44
CA VAL A 188 -0.14 10.21 9.32
C VAL A 188 0.27 10.09 7.86
N ARG A 189 -0.64 9.65 6.99
CA ARG A 189 -0.36 9.48 5.56
C ARG A 189 0.10 10.78 4.89
N PHE A 190 -0.63 11.89 5.08
CA PHE A 190 -0.24 13.16 4.45
C PHE A 190 1.07 13.71 5.02
N ALA A 191 1.34 13.54 6.33
CA ALA A 191 2.61 13.92 6.91
C ALA A 191 3.79 13.24 6.20
N VAL A 192 3.72 11.92 5.97
CA VAL A 192 4.81 11.16 5.36
C VAL A 192 4.84 11.26 3.83
N GLN A 193 3.68 11.42 3.19
CA GLN A 193 3.58 11.56 1.74
C GLN A 193 4.10 12.92 1.27
N LEU A 194 3.85 13.99 2.04
CA LEU A 194 4.24 15.35 1.71
C LEU A 194 5.56 15.77 2.38
N GLY A 195 6.06 15.01 3.35
CA GLY A 195 7.20 15.39 4.17
C GLY A 195 6.89 16.58 5.08
N PHE A 196 5.63 16.69 5.57
CA PHE A 196 5.17 17.78 6.44
C PHE A 196 5.22 17.36 7.91
N GLU A 197 5.49 18.33 8.80
CA GLU A 197 5.35 18.14 10.23
C GLU A 197 3.89 18.36 10.65
N ILE A 198 3.38 17.48 11.52
CA ILE A 198 2.01 17.66 12.04
C ILE A 198 2.02 18.78 13.09
N GLU A 199 1.14 19.76 12.90
CA GLU A 199 1.00 20.88 13.84
C GLU A 199 0.61 20.37 15.25
N GLN A 200 1.17 20.99 16.30
CA GLN A 200 1.10 20.47 17.66
C GLN A 200 -0.34 20.26 18.18
N ALA A 201 -1.26 21.19 17.89
CA ALA A 201 -2.66 21.03 18.32
C ALA A 201 -3.35 19.90 17.56
N THR A 202 -3.05 19.73 16.27
CA THR A 202 -3.50 18.62 15.42
C THR A 202 -2.96 17.30 15.95
N TRP A 203 -1.65 17.22 16.29
CA TRP A 203 -1.02 16.05 16.88
C TRP A 203 -1.64 15.65 18.23
N ASN A 204 -1.80 16.61 19.13
CA ASN A 204 -2.39 16.37 20.44
C ASN A 204 -3.84 15.84 20.33
N ALA A 205 -4.60 16.34 19.37
CA ALA A 205 -5.95 15.84 19.13
C ALA A 205 -5.93 14.44 18.51
N LEU A 206 -5.00 14.16 17.59
CA LEU A 206 -4.81 12.85 16.98
C LEU A 206 -4.54 11.79 18.05
N CYS A 207 -3.60 12.04 18.96
CA CYS A 207 -3.27 11.11 20.06
C CYS A 207 -4.47 10.86 20.98
N ARG A 208 -5.24 11.91 21.32
CA ARG A 208 -6.43 11.76 22.18
C ARG A 208 -7.56 10.98 21.54
N GLU A 209 -7.78 11.14 20.26
CA GLU A 209 -8.89 10.53 19.52
C GLU A 209 -8.50 9.18 18.87
N ALA A 210 -7.23 8.73 19.05
CA ALA A 210 -6.71 7.51 18.38
C ALA A 210 -7.58 6.28 18.63
N GLY A 211 -8.15 6.11 19.84
CA GLY A 211 -9.02 5.00 20.20
C GLY A 211 -10.26 4.87 19.32
N ALA A 212 -10.73 5.97 18.74
CA ALA A 212 -11.92 5.96 17.91
C ALA A 212 -11.72 5.29 16.53
N ILE A 213 -10.48 5.04 16.11
CA ILE A 213 -10.16 4.44 14.79
C ILE A 213 -10.74 3.04 14.63
N SER A 214 -10.93 2.29 15.72
CA SER A 214 -11.45 0.91 15.70
C SER A 214 -12.85 0.77 15.10
N THR A 215 -13.59 1.85 14.96
CA THR A 215 -14.94 1.87 14.37
C THR A 215 -14.96 2.00 12.84
N ILE A 216 -13.79 2.24 12.24
CA ILE A 216 -13.67 2.40 10.78
C ILE A 216 -13.60 1.04 10.10
N ALA A 217 -14.22 0.95 8.91
CA ALA A 217 -14.20 -0.26 8.10
C ALA A 217 -12.75 -0.71 7.78
N PRO A 218 -12.43 -2.00 7.97
CA PRO A 218 -11.07 -2.53 7.79
C PRO A 218 -10.46 -2.23 6.41
N GLU A 219 -11.27 -2.20 5.36
CA GLU A 219 -10.82 -1.89 4.00
C GLU A 219 -10.26 -0.47 3.89
N ARG A 220 -10.93 0.51 4.54
CA ARG A 220 -10.46 1.90 4.56
C ARG A 220 -9.16 2.05 5.36
N ILE A 221 -9.05 1.32 6.47
CA ILE A 221 -7.83 1.26 7.29
C ILE A 221 -6.68 0.68 6.47
N ARG A 222 -6.89 -0.48 5.83
CA ARG A 222 -5.93 -1.12 4.93
C ARG A 222 -5.41 -0.14 3.89
N ASP A 223 -6.33 0.55 3.20
CA ASP A 223 -5.96 1.44 2.09
C ASP A 223 -5.12 2.63 2.56
N GLU A 224 -5.41 3.22 3.72
CA GLU A 224 -4.59 4.29 4.28
C GLU A 224 -3.24 3.78 4.80
N LEU A 225 -3.19 2.62 5.48
CA LEU A 225 -1.94 2.00 5.93
C LEU A 225 -1.05 1.63 4.73
N THR A 226 -1.62 1.05 3.68
CA THR A 226 -0.89 0.74 2.44
C THR A 226 -0.27 2.00 1.82
N LYS A 227 -1.04 3.11 1.75
CA LYS A 227 -0.52 4.39 1.27
C LYS A 227 0.58 4.97 2.17
N CYS A 228 0.55 4.70 3.48
CA CYS A 228 1.63 5.06 4.40
C CYS A 228 2.90 4.26 4.10
N LEU A 229 2.78 2.94 3.95
CA LEU A 229 3.90 2.04 3.66
C LEU A 229 4.52 2.28 2.28
N CYS A 230 3.70 2.66 1.29
CA CYS A 230 4.15 3.00 -0.07
C CYS A 230 4.50 4.49 -0.23
N SER A 231 4.61 5.25 0.86
CA SER A 231 5.00 6.67 0.84
C SER A 231 6.52 6.84 0.72
N PRO A 232 7.01 8.05 0.44
CA PRO A 232 8.46 8.33 0.49
C PRO A 232 9.11 8.13 1.86
N GLN A 233 8.34 8.05 2.95
CA GLN A 233 8.84 7.98 4.32
C GLN A 233 8.13 6.87 5.15
N PRO A 234 8.18 5.59 4.74
CA PRO A 234 7.43 4.53 5.42
C PRO A 234 7.93 4.25 6.85
N ALA A 235 9.23 4.41 7.11
CA ALA A 235 9.79 4.30 8.47
C ALA A 235 9.21 5.37 9.40
N ARG A 236 9.10 6.62 8.93
CA ARG A 236 8.46 7.70 9.70
C ARG A 236 6.95 7.45 9.88
N ALA A 237 6.30 6.80 8.91
CA ALA A 237 4.91 6.40 9.08
C ALA A 237 4.74 5.43 10.26
N LEU A 238 5.63 4.45 10.38
CA LEU A 238 5.64 3.51 11.50
C LEU A 238 5.85 4.22 12.83
N ASP A 239 6.81 5.17 12.90
CA ASP A 239 7.05 5.99 14.10
C ASP A 239 5.80 6.81 14.49
N LEU A 240 5.19 7.53 13.54
CA LEU A 240 3.99 8.34 13.81
C LEU A 240 2.79 7.48 14.24
N LEU A 241 2.60 6.30 13.64
CA LEU A 241 1.56 5.36 14.06
C LEU A 241 1.82 4.86 15.49
N HIS A 242 3.08 4.60 15.85
CA HIS A 242 3.43 4.18 17.20
C HIS A 242 3.21 5.29 18.22
N ASP A 243 3.79 6.47 17.98
CA ASP A 243 3.79 7.59 18.93
C ASP A 243 2.38 8.19 19.15
N SER A 244 1.48 8.04 18.15
CA SER A 244 0.08 8.42 18.27
C SER A 244 -0.79 7.39 19.00
N GLY A 245 -0.29 6.18 19.26
CA GLY A 245 -1.06 5.07 19.79
C GLY A 245 -1.89 4.30 18.75
N LEU A 246 -1.96 4.76 17.51
CA LEU A 246 -2.71 4.08 16.43
C LEU A 246 -2.16 2.69 16.13
N LEU A 247 -0.82 2.49 16.21
CA LEU A 247 -0.20 1.20 15.94
C LEU A 247 -0.71 0.10 16.88
N ALA A 248 -0.76 0.38 18.18
CA ALA A 248 -1.19 -0.58 19.19
C ALA A 248 -2.66 -1.03 19.01
N ILE A 249 -3.49 -0.17 18.43
CA ILE A 249 -4.91 -0.43 18.18
C ILE A 249 -5.10 -1.22 16.88
N LEU A 250 -4.40 -0.80 15.81
CA LEU A 250 -4.62 -1.33 14.47
C LEU A 250 -3.79 -2.59 14.19
N LEU A 251 -2.54 -2.59 14.64
CA LEU A 251 -1.53 -3.62 14.39
C LEU A 251 -0.80 -3.96 15.71
N PRO A 252 -1.51 -4.49 16.73
CA PRO A 252 -0.90 -4.82 18.02
C PRO A 252 0.26 -5.81 17.88
N GLU A 253 0.22 -6.67 16.85
CA GLU A 253 1.28 -7.63 16.54
C GLU A 253 2.59 -6.91 16.15
N ILE A 254 2.50 -5.80 15.42
CA ILE A 254 3.67 -4.97 15.06
C ILE A 254 4.13 -4.14 16.26
N SER A 255 3.19 -3.65 17.07
CA SER A 255 3.52 -2.96 18.32
C SER A 255 4.33 -3.85 19.27
N ALA A 256 4.06 -5.15 19.30
CA ALA A 256 4.77 -6.14 20.12
C ALA A 256 6.24 -6.40 19.69
N LEU A 257 6.66 -5.95 18.51
CA LEU A 257 8.06 -6.04 18.08
C LEU A 257 8.97 -5.15 18.91
N ARG A 258 8.42 -4.10 19.53
CA ARG A 258 9.19 -3.15 20.35
C ARG A 258 9.61 -3.80 21.66
N GLY A 259 10.91 -3.73 21.97
CA GLY A 259 11.49 -4.39 23.12
C GLY A 259 11.73 -5.90 22.95
N CYS A 260 11.40 -6.49 21.80
CA CYS A 260 11.78 -7.85 21.47
C CYS A 260 13.26 -7.87 21.08
N GLU A 261 14.12 -8.20 22.07
CA GLU A 261 15.57 -8.24 21.89
C GLU A 261 16.01 -9.24 20.84
N GLN A 262 17.07 -8.92 20.09
CA GLN A 262 17.69 -9.81 19.10
C GLN A 262 19.15 -10.12 19.46
N PRO A 263 19.73 -11.20 18.88
CA PRO A 263 21.17 -11.48 19.08
C PRO A 263 22.01 -10.34 18.50
N PRO A 264 22.81 -9.61 19.31
CA PRO A 264 23.58 -8.43 18.86
C PRO A 264 24.61 -8.75 17.77
N GLN A 265 25.04 -10.02 17.67
CA GLN A 265 25.99 -10.46 16.64
C GLN A 265 25.42 -10.41 15.22
N PHE A 266 24.10 -10.55 15.07
CA PHE A 266 23.39 -10.53 13.78
C PHE A 266 22.58 -9.26 13.60
N HIS A 267 22.17 -8.63 14.70
CA HIS A 267 21.29 -7.47 14.74
C HIS A 267 21.84 -6.37 15.65
N PRO A 268 22.97 -5.73 15.25
CA PRO A 268 23.57 -4.65 16.04
C PRO A 268 22.69 -3.42 16.15
N GLU A 269 21.68 -3.29 15.27
CA GLU A 269 20.71 -2.19 15.23
C GLU A 269 19.75 -2.16 16.43
N GLY A 270 19.53 -3.29 17.13
CA GLY A 270 18.72 -3.36 18.34
C GLY A 270 17.58 -4.37 18.29
N ASP A 271 16.36 -3.95 18.73
CA ASP A 271 15.17 -4.80 18.79
C ASP A 271 14.52 -5.04 17.41
N VAL A 272 13.56 -5.95 17.35
CA VAL A 272 12.87 -6.32 16.09
C VAL A 272 12.12 -5.13 15.50
N TYR A 273 11.59 -4.22 16.33
CA TYR A 273 10.92 -3.00 15.83
C TYR A 273 11.91 -2.08 15.11
N THR A 274 13.07 -1.84 15.70
CA THR A 274 14.14 -1.01 15.12
C THR A 274 14.63 -1.60 13.82
N HIS A 275 14.84 -2.94 13.76
CA HIS A 275 15.16 -3.65 12.53
C HIS A 275 14.09 -3.46 11.44
N THR A 276 12.82 -3.73 11.75
CA THR A 276 11.70 -3.55 10.82
C THR A 276 11.61 -2.10 10.31
N ARG A 277 11.83 -1.12 11.19
CA ARG A 277 11.86 0.30 10.85
C ARG A 277 13.00 0.63 9.87
N LEU A 278 14.20 0.09 10.09
CA LEU A 278 15.33 0.26 9.18
C LEU A 278 15.05 -0.37 7.82
N MET A 279 14.48 -1.56 7.78
CA MET A 279 14.08 -2.21 6.53
C MET A 279 13.07 -1.36 5.76
N LEU A 280 12.06 -0.79 6.42
CA LEU A 280 11.12 0.11 5.77
C LEU A 280 11.81 1.32 5.13
N SER A 281 12.92 1.83 5.72
CA SER A 281 13.68 2.93 5.13
C SER A 281 14.47 2.53 3.87
N GLN A 282 14.68 1.23 3.63
CA GLN A 282 15.35 0.68 2.45
C GLN A 282 14.40 0.34 1.30
N LEU A 283 13.08 0.53 1.48
CA LEU A 283 12.14 0.34 0.40
C LEU A 283 12.44 1.29 -0.78
N PRO A 284 12.28 0.83 -2.02
CA PRO A 284 12.47 1.70 -3.18
C PRO A 284 11.38 2.79 -3.21
N PRO A 285 11.60 3.89 -3.94
CA PRO A 285 10.55 4.87 -4.17
C PRO A 285 9.32 4.22 -4.82
N CYS A 286 8.12 4.47 -4.28
CA CYS A 286 6.86 3.88 -4.75
C CYS A 286 6.91 2.34 -4.82
N PRO A 287 7.17 1.64 -3.71
CA PRO A 287 7.29 0.19 -3.69
C PRO A 287 5.96 -0.48 -4.06
N ASP A 288 6.05 -1.71 -4.56
CA ASP A 288 4.89 -2.59 -4.65
C ASP A 288 4.28 -2.81 -3.25
N ALA A 289 2.96 -2.77 -3.15
CA ALA A 289 2.27 -2.91 -1.88
C ALA A 289 2.54 -4.26 -1.18
N ARG A 290 2.66 -5.35 -1.94
CA ARG A 290 2.96 -6.69 -1.42
C ARG A 290 4.35 -6.73 -0.78
N LEU A 291 5.34 -6.08 -1.43
CA LEU A 291 6.68 -5.95 -0.87
C LEU A 291 6.67 -5.14 0.43
N ALA A 292 6.02 -3.97 0.43
CA ALA A 292 5.97 -3.11 1.60
C ALA A 292 5.32 -3.80 2.82
N TRP A 293 4.23 -4.55 2.59
CA TRP A 293 3.61 -5.36 3.63
C TRP A 293 4.46 -6.58 4.03
N ALA A 294 5.15 -7.23 3.09
CA ALA A 294 6.07 -8.33 3.41
C ALA A 294 7.23 -7.83 4.30
N VAL A 295 7.80 -6.66 4.01
CA VAL A 295 8.82 -6.02 4.85
C VAL A 295 8.30 -5.73 6.26
N LEU A 296 7.08 -5.18 6.40
CA LEU A 296 6.49 -4.91 7.70
C LEU A 296 6.25 -6.18 8.52
N LEU A 297 5.91 -7.29 7.87
CA LEU A 297 5.39 -8.50 8.51
C LEU A 297 6.41 -9.65 8.62
N HIS A 298 7.61 -9.56 7.98
CA HIS A 298 8.52 -10.71 7.87
C HIS A 298 8.89 -11.33 9.24
N ASP A 299 9.10 -10.51 10.24
CA ASP A 299 9.54 -10.89 11.59
C ASP A 299 8.43 -10.85 12.66
N ILE A 300 7.17 -10.73 12.25
CA ILE A 300 6.01 -10.62 13.16
C ILE A 300 5.89 -11.80 14.14
N GLY A 301 6.47 -12.96 13.79
CA GLY A 301 6.49 -14.17 14.62
C GLY A 301 7.55 -14.17 15.72
N LYS A 302 8.56 -13.29 15.69
CA LYS A 302 9.68 -13.31 16.64
C LYS A 302 9.25 -13.16 18.10
N PRO A 303 8.36 -12.24 18.49
CA PRO A 303 7.90 -12.14 19.89
C PRO A 303 7.25 -13.42 20.41
N ALA A 304 6.46 -14.11 19.59
CA ALA A 304 5.76 -15.35 19.97
C ALA A 304 6.68 -16.56 20.06
N THR A 305 7.87 -16.52 19.42
CA THR A 305 8.84 -17.63 19.39
C THR A 305 10.13 -17.31 20.16
N PHE A 306 10.15 -16.18 20.87
CA PHE A 306 11.30 -15.78 21.68
C PHE A 306 11.65 -16.83 22.71
N SER A 307 12.90 -17.26 22.73
CA SER A 307 13.44 -18.17 23.74
C SER A 307 14.94 -17.89 23.98
N ARG A 308 15.45 -18.38 25.12
CA ARG A 308 16.90 -18.40 25.40
C ARG A 308 17.33 -19.83 25.55
N ASP A 309 18.41 -20.21 24.87
CA ASP A 309 19.00 -21.54 25.05
C ASP A 309 19.77 -21.64 26.39
N ALA A 310 20.34 -22.81 26.67
CA ALA A 310 21.11 -23.07 27.92
C ALA A 310 22.31 -22.12 28.11
N ASP A 311 22.88 -21.62 27.00
CA ASP A 311 23.99 -20.66 27.00
C ASP A 311 23.50 -19.19 27.08
N GLY A 312 22.20 -18.96 27.27
CA GLY A 312 21.57 -17.63 27.32
C GLY A 312 21.42 -16.94 25.98
N ARG A 313 21.68 -17.64 24.86
CA ARG A 313 21.56 -17.07 23.50
C ARG A 313 20.09 -16.97 23.11
N ILE A 314 19.72 -15.83 22.51
CA ILE A 314 18.37 -15.58 21.98
C ILE A 314 18.14 -16.44 20.74
N ARG A 315 16.97 -17.07 20.66
CA ARG A 315 16.49 -17.93 19.57
C ARG A 315 15.05 -17.56 19.18
N PHE A 316 14.76 -17.70 17.90
CA PHE A 316 13.43 -17.50 17.30
C PHE A 316 13.07 -18.67 16.38
N ASN A 317 13.16 -19.89 16.92
CA ASN A 317 12.93 -21.08 16.10
C ASN A 317 11.51 -21.07 15.52
N THR A 318 11.42 -21.31 14.21
CA THR A 318 10.15 -21.39 13.46
C THR A 318 9.35 -20.07 13.39
N HIS A 319 9.97 -18.92 13.67
CA HIS A 319 9.27 -17.63 13.61
C HIS A 319 8.71 -17.32 12.21
N GLU A 320 9.34 -17.82 11.15
CA GLU A 320 8.89 -17.69 9.77
C GLU A 320 7.55 -18.39 9.52
N PHE A 321 7.30 -19.53 10.18
CA PHE A 321 6.04 -20.27 10.07
C PHE A 321 4.95 -19.63 10.94
N VAL A 322 5.26 -19.37 12.20
CA VAL A 322 4.36 -18.68 13.13
C VAL A 322 4.01 -17.30 12.59
N GLY A 323 5.01 -16.57 12.08
CA GLY A 323 4.85 -15.26 11.46
C GLY A 323 3.94 -15.30 10.22
N ALA A 324 4.07 -16.31 9.37
CA ALA A 324 3.18 -16.48 8.21
C ALA A 324 1.71 -16.68 8.62
N ASP A 325 1.45 -17.45 9.69
CA ASP A 325 0.09 -17.66 10.19
C ASP A 325 -0.46 -16.38 10.86
N MET A 326 0.35 -15.64 11.62
CA MET A 326 -0.01 -14.34 12.19
C MET A 326 -0.28 -13.30 11.09
N ALA A 327 0.58 -13.23 10.07
CA ALA A 327 0.40 -12.35 8.91
C ALA A 327 -0.91 -12.66 8.16
N ARG A 328 -1.23 -13.94 7.94
CA ARG A 328 -2.50 -14.37 7.34
C ARG A 328 -3.69 -13.88 8.14
N ALA A 329 -3.69 -14.04 9.46
CA ALA A 329 -4.76 -13.59 10.34
C ALA A 329 -4.93 -12.05 10.27
N LEU A 330 -3.82 -11.30 10.33
CA LEU A 330 -3.81 -9.84 10.25
C LEU A 330 -4.34 -9.34 8.90
N LEU A 331 -3.84 -9.86 7.79
CA LEU A 331 -4.26 -9.47 6.45
C LEU A 331 -5.74 -9.82 6.17
N THR A 332 -6.22 -10.95 6.71
CA THR A 332 -7.64 -11.33 6.65
C THR A 332 -8.50 -10.34 7.46
N ARG A 333 -8.06 -9.94 8.66
CA ARG A 333 -8.71 -8.92 9.49
C ARG A 333 -8.83 -7.58 8.75
N LEU A 334 -7.79 -7.21 7.99
CA LEU A 334 -7.76 -6.00 7.17
C LEU A 334 -8.43 -6.15 5.79
N ARG A 335 -9.06 -7.30 5.50
CA ARG A 335 -9.80 -7.55 4.25
C ARG A 335 -8.96 -7.41 2.99
N PHE A 336 -7.74 -7.94 3.00
CA PHE A 336 -6.96 -8.10 1.78
C PHE A 336 -7.58 -9.13 0.84
N SER A 337 -7.24 -9.05 -0.45
CA SER A 337 -7.61 -10.09 -1.41
C SER A 337 -6.92 -11.41 -1.07
N LYS A 338 -7.53 -12.53 -1.48
CA LYS A 338 -6.93 -13.86 -1.29
C LYS A 338 -5.53 -13.95 -1.90
N ASP A 339 -5.35 -13.39 -3.10
CA ASP A 339 -4.08 -13.40 -3.82
C ASP A 339 -2.99 -12.61 -3.06
N ASP A 340 -3.33 -11.45 -2.50
CA ASP A 340 -2.38 -10.66 -1.69
C ASP A 340 -2.02 -11.38 -0.40
N ILE A 341 -3.01 -12.00 0.27
CA ILE A 341 -2.75 -12.80 1.49
C ILE A 341 -1.80 -13.94 1.16
N GLU A 342 -2.06 -14.72 0.12
CA GLU A 342 -1.22 -15.85 -0.29
C GLU A 342 0.20 -15.39 -0.66
N HIS A 343 0.32 -14.30 -1.42
CA HIS A 343 1.60 -13.75 -1.84
C HIS A 343 2.43 -13.27 -0.62
N ILE A 344 1.87 -12.40 0.20
CA ILE A 344 2.59 -11.80 1.34
C ILE A 344 2.96 -12.88 2.37
N THR A 345 2.04 -13.80 2.70
CA THR A 345 2.33 -14.87 3.65
C THR A 345 3.37 -15.85 3.14
N ALA A 346 3.45 -16.09 1.82
CA ALA A 346 4.54 -16.87 1.22
C ALA A 346 5.90 -16.17 1.39
N CYS A 347 5.96 -14.85 1.19
CA CYS A 347 7.19 -14.06 1.43
C CYS A 347 7.63 -14.17 2.90
N VAL A 348 6.70 -14.00 3.85
CA VAL A 348 6.99 -14.15 5.29
C VAL A 348 7.49 -15.56 5.62
N ARG A 349 6.84 -16.60 5.10
CA ARG A 349 7.22 -18.00 5.33
C ARG A 349 8.61 -18.34 4.79
N ASN A 350 8.97 -17.76 3.65
CA ASN A 350 10.16 -18.15 2.90
C ASN A 350 11.38 -17.25 3.18
N HIS A 351 11.26 -16.14 3.94
CA HIS A 351 12.33 -15.16 4.06
C HIS A 351 13.65 -15.72 4.59
N MET A 352 13.59 -16.76 5.45
CA MET A 352 14.78 -17.42 5.99
C MET A 352 15.43 -18.43 5.04
N THR A 353 14.78 -18.80 3.91
CA THR A 353 15.29 -19.89 3.05
C THR A 353 16.49 -19.47 2.18
N PHE A 354 16.73 -18.19 2.02
CA PHE A 354 17.75 -17.66 1.09
C PHE A 354 19.18 -17.87 1.58
N LYS A 355 19.42 -17.88 2.89
CA LYS A 355 20.76 -18.01 3.48
C LYS A 355 21.53 -19.25 3.03
N ASP A 356 20.82 -20.34 2.72
CA ASP A 356 21.40 -21.61 2.33
C ASP A 356 21.46 -21.81 0.80
N ALA A 357 21.05 -20.81 0.00
CA ALA A 357 20.92 -20.92 -1.47
C ALA A 357 22.19 -21.40 -2.18
N PRO A 358 23.41 -20.95 -1.83
CA PRO A 358 24.63 -21.44 -2.48
C PRO A 358 24.91 -22.93 -2.28
N GLN A 359 24.39 -23.54 -1.19
CA GLN A 359 24.57 -24.96 -0.86
C GLN A 359 23.39 -25.83 -1.28
N MET A 360 22.34 -25.25 -1.86
CA MET A 360 21.17 -26.00 -2.31
C MET A 360 21.46 -26.91 -3.48
N ARG A 361 20.83 -28.09 -3.48
CA ARG A 361 20.80 -28.95 -4.66
C ARG A 361 20.11 -28.22 -5.84
N PRO A 362 20.52 -28.50 -7.09
CA PRO A 362 19.95 -27.84 -8.28
C PRO A 362 18.43 -27.88 -8.33
N ALA A 363 17.79 -29.00 -7.97
CA ALA A 363 16.34 -29.12 -7.92
C ALA A 363 15.70 -28.14 -6.94
N THR A 364 16.26 -28.03 -5.72
CA THR A 364 15.76 -27.11 -4.69
C THR A 364 15.91 -25.64 -5.12
N LEU A 365 17.07 -25.29 -5.68
CA LEU A 365 17.33 -23.94 -6.19
C LEU A 365 16.38 -23.59 -7.34
N LYS A 366 16.20 -24.47 -8.32
CA LYS A 366 15.26 -24.26 -9.44
C LYS A 366 13.81 -24.12 -8.95
N LYS A 367 13.37 -24.94 -7.98
CA LYS A 367 12.05 -24.82 -7.37
C LYS A 367 11.89 -23.46 -6.65
N MET A 368 12.93 -22.95 -5.99
CA MET A 368 12.94 -21.62 -5.39
C MET A 368 12.78 -20.53 -6.45
N LEU A 369 13.61 -20.55 -7.50
CA LEU A 369 13.56 -19.58 -8.61
C LEU A 369 12.21 -19.60 -9.35
N ALA A 370 11.53 -20.77 -9.38
CA ALA A 370 10.23 -20.96 -10.05
C ALA A 370 9.03 -20.43 -9.24
N ARG A 371 9.21 -20.00 -8.00
CA ARG A 371 8.09 -19.49 -7.17
C ARG A 371 7.48 -18.24 -7.79
N PRO A 372 6.16 -18.11 -7.86
CA PRO A 372 5.53 -16.87 -8.32
C PRO A 372 5.89 -15.64 -7.50
N THR A 373 6.26 -15.85 -6.23
CA THR A 373 6.65 -14.83 -5.25
C THR A 373 8.14 -14.50 -5.25
N PHE A 374 8.97 -15.25 -6.02
CA PHE A 374 10.43 -15.19 -5.95
C PHE A 374 10.99 -13.77 -6.08
N ALA A 375 10.47 -12.96 -7.00
CA ALA A 375 10.95 -11.59 -7.19
C ALA A 375 10.73 -10.73 -5.93
N THR A 376 9.57 -10.86 -5.29
CA THR A 376 9.27 -10.16 -4.03
C THR A 376 10.10 -10.72 -2.87
N GLU A 377 10.27 -12.03 -2.79
CA GLU A 377 11.09 -12.71 -1.77
C GLU A 377 12.56 -12.27 -1.88
N LEU A 378 13.11 -12.18 -3.09
CA LEU A 378 14.49 -11.78 -3.35
C LEU A 378 14.72 -10.31 -2.96
N GLU A 379 13.78 -9.43 -3.27
CA GLU A 379 13.84 -8.03 -2.88
C GLU A 379 13.68 -7.85 -1.37
N LEU A 380 12.81 -8.62 -0.72
CA LEU A 380 12.70 -8.68 0.74
C LEU A 380 14.04 -9.09 1.37
N HIS A 381 14.67 -10.13 0.86
CA HIS A 381 16.00 -10.58 1.34
C HIS A 381 17.07 -9.49 1.15
N ARG A 382 17.08 -8.78 0.02
CA ARG A 382 18.00 -7.65 -0.20
C ARG A 382 17.82 -6.57 0.86
N ILE A 383 16.58 -6.19 1.13
CA ILE A 383 16.22 -5.15 2.11
C ILE A 383 16.59 -5.61 3.52
N ASP A 384 16.37 -6.87 3.86
CA ASP A 384 16.74 -7.46 5.16
C ASP A 384 18.27 -7.41 5.38
N CYS A 385 19.05 -7.84 4.39
CA CYS A 385 20.51 -7.72 4.46
C CYS A 385 20.97 -6.27 4.64
N LEU A 386 20.37 -5.31 3.95
CA LEU A 386 20.70 -3.89 4.10
C LEU A 386 20.28 -3.33 5.47
N GLY A 387 19.25 -3.90 6.08
CA GLY A 387 18.78 -3.54 7.43
C GLY A 387 19.67 -4.05 8.56
N CYS A 388 20.56 -5.03 8.32
CA CYS A 388 21.41 -5.61 9.35
C CYS A 388 22.91 -5.57 9.01
N HIS A 389 23.43 -6.49 8.20
CA HIS A 389 24.89 -6.65 8.00
C HIS A 389 25.42 -6.10 6.66
N GLY A 390 24.53 -5.74 5.72
CA GLY A 390 24.88 -5.15 4.41
C GLY A 390 25.47 -6.13 3.38
N ASP A 391 25.65 -7.43 3.70
CA ASP A 391 26.19 -8.41 2.77
C ASP A 391 25.13 -8.86 1.75
N LEU A 392 25.34 -8.56 0.48
CA LEU A 392 24.47 -8.89 -0.64
C LEU A 392 24.97 -10.05 -1.50
N SER A 393 25.96 -10.81 -1.03
CA SER A 393 26.58 -11.91 -1.81
C SER A 393 25.55 -12.97 -2.25
N ILE A 394 24.63 -13.37 -1.36
CA ILE A 394 23.57 -14.32 -1.66
C ILE A 394 22.57 -13.74 -2.67
N HIS A 395 22.20 -12.49 -2.51
CA HIS A 395 21.32 -11.79 -3.45
C HIS A 395 21.94 -11.75 -4.86
N GLN A 396 23.23 -11.39 -4.97
CA GLN A 396 23.96 -11.37 -6.24
C GLN A 396 24.05 -12.77 -6.86
N PHE A 397 24.36 -13.80 -6.06
CA PHE A 397 24.37 -15.20 -6.49
C PHE A 397 23.02 -15.62 -7.11
N LEU A 398 21.90 -15.29 -6.45
CA LEU A 398 20.56 -15.65 -6.94
C LEU A 398 20.17 -14.88 -8.21
N LEU A 399 20.54 -13.60 -8.32
CA LEU A 399 20.37 -12.83 -9.56
C LEU A 399 21.16 -13.44 -10.72
N GLN A 400 22.43 -13.82 -10.48
CA GLN A 400 23.25 -14.48 -11.47
C GLN A 400 22.62 -15.81 -11.92
N LYS A 401 22.16 -16.66 -10.97
CA LYS A 401 21.49 -17.91 -11.29
C LYS A 401 20.19 -17.71 -12.06
N GLN A 402 19.42 -16.68 -11.78
CA GLN A 402 18.22 -16.33 -12.54
C GLN A 402 18.54 -15.91 -13.99
N GLN A 403 19.70 -15.25 -14.21
CA GLN A 403 20.16 -14.86 -15.55
C GLN A 403 20.77 -16.04 -16.34
N GLU A 404 21.52 -16.91 -15.65
CA GLU A 404 22.13 -18.08 -16.26
C GLU A 404 21.12 -19.13 -16.75
N LEU A 405 19.97 -19.23 -16.09
CA LEU A 405 18.91 -20.20 -16.37
C LEU A 405 17.75 -19.54 -17.08
N ASN A 406 17.39 -20.04 -18.26
CA ASN A 406 16.17 -19.60 -18.92
C ASN A 406 14.92 -20.20 -18.23
N ARG A 407 13.74 -19.71 -18.62
CA ARG A 407 12.46 -20.13 -18.00
C ARG A 407 12.21 -21.63 -18.12
N GLU A 408 12.59 -22.24 -19.24
CA GLU A 408 12.42 -23.67 -19.49
C GLU A 408 13.38 -24.50 -18.63
N GLN A 409 14.57 -24.01 -18.34
CA GLN A 409 15.53 -24.66 -17.45
C GLN A 409 15.14 -24.54 -15.99
N ILE A 410 14.51 -23.42 -15.58
CA ILE A 410 14.01 -23.21 -14.23
C ILE A 410 12.78 -24.08 -13.96
N LYS A 411 11.84 -24.14 -14.89
CA LYS A 411 10.58 -24.88 -14.75
C LYS A 411 10.24 -25.65 -16.03
N PRO A 412 10.99 -26.73 -16.33
CA PRO A 412 10.70 -27.58 -17.49
C PRO A 412 9.33 -28.28 -17.34
N ALA A 413 8.70 -28.62 -18.45
CA ALA A 413 7.54 -29.47 -18.42
C ALA A 413 7.91 -30.86 -17.84
N PRO A 414 7.11 -31.43 -16.92
CA PRO A 414 7.37 -32.74 -16.36
C PRO A 414 7.45 -33.82 -17.45
N LEU A 415 8.50 -34.66 -17.44
CA LEU A 415 8.67 -35.80 -18.36
C LEU A 415 7.69 -36.92 -18.04
N LEU A 416 7.28 -37.10 -16.80
CA LEU A 416 6.32 -38.08 -16.35
C LEU A 416 5.03 -37.43 -15.86
N ASN A 417 3.91 -38.13 -16.04
CA ASN A 417 2.60 -37.71 -15.56
C ASN A 417 1.91 -38.81 -14.72
N GLY A 418 0.73 -38.52 -14.17
CA GLY A 418 0.01 -39.48 -13.32
C GLY A 418 -0.40 -40.76 -14.04
N HIS A 419 -0.67 -40.72 -15.33
CA HIS A 419 -1.01 -41.88 -16.14
C HIS A 419 0.17 -42.86 -16.25
N ASP A 420 1.39 -42.31 -16.44
CA ASP A 420 2.60 -43.14 -16.51
C ASP A 420 2.81 -43.99 -15.24
N VAL A 421 2.51 -43.42 -14.07
CA VAL A 421 2.62 -44.10 -12.77
C VAL A 421 1.49 -45.10 -12.57
N MET A 422 0.27 -44.75 -12.97
CA MET A 422 -0.91 -45.65 -12.86
C MET A 422 -0.81 -46.87 -13.74
N THR A 423 -0.18 -46.80 -14.94
CA THR A 423 0.03 -47.96 -15.81
C THR A 423 0.92 -49.02 -15.20
N LEU A 424 1.72 -48.67 -14.18
CA LEU A 424 2.56 -49.60 -13.39
C LEU A 424 1.87 -50.13 -12.12
N GLY A 425 0.54 -49.95 -12.01
CA GLY A 425 -0.27 -50.51 -10.92
C GLY A 425 -0.32 -49.67 -9.64
N ILE A 426 0.16 -48.41 -9.66
CA ILE A 426 0.07 -47.52 -8.51
C ILE A 426 -1.22 -46.69 -8.62
N PRO A 427 -2.18 -46.83 -7.70
CA PRO A 427 -3.42 -46.09 -7.76
C PRO A 427 -3.23 -44.60 -7.49
N SER A 428 -4.22 -43.78 -7.93
CA SER A 428 -4.26 -42.36 -7.57
C SER A 428 -4.24 -42.18 -6.06
N GLY A 429 -3.35 -41.31 -5.56
CA GLY A 429 -3.20 -41.03 -4.14
C GLY A 429 -1.84 -40.42 -3.75
N PRO A 430 -1.59 -40.26 -2.44
CA PRO A 430 -0.37 -39.61 -1.95
C PRO A 430 0.95 -40.23 -2.44
N LEU A 431 0.95 -41.56 -2.65
CA LEU A 431 2.13 -42.28 -3.14
C LEU A 431 2.49 -41.88 -4.57
N LEU A 432 1.46 -41.81 -5.45
CA LEU A 432 1.63 -41.33 -6.83
C LEU A 432 2.22 -39.92 -6.86
N GLY A 433 1.71 -39.00 -6.01
CA GLY A 433 2.24 -37.64 -5.90
C GLY A 433 3.72 -37.61 -5.50
N LYS A 434 4.11 -38.40 -4.51
CA LYS A 434 5.52 -38.51 -4.08
C LYS A 434 6.45 -39.02 -5.17
N ILE A 435 6.00 -40.02 -5.95
CA ILE A 435 6.82 -40.57 -7.05
C ILE A 435 7.00 -39.54 -8.16
N LEU A 436 5.95 -38.80 -8.51
CA LEU A 436 6.03 -37.72 -9.52
C LEU A 436 6.91 -36.58 -9.03
N GLU A 437 6.85 -36.23 -7.75
CA GLU A 437 7.72 -35.23 -7.17
C GLU A 437 9.20 -35.66 -7.19
N GLU A 438 9.49 -36.91 -6.79
CA GLU A 438 10.84 -37.49 -6.85
C GLU A 438 11.38 -37.51 -8.28
N ALA A 439 10.55 -37.91 -9.25
CA ALA A 439 10.90 -37.90 -10.67
C ALA A 439 11.18 -36.49 -11.20
N TYR A 440 10.37 -35.52 -10.78
CA TYR A 440 10.56 -34.13 -11.18
C TYR A 440 11.83 -33.52 -10.57
N ASP A 441 12.18 -33.88 -9.34
CA ASP A 441 13.43 -33.46 -8.72
C ASP A 441 14.65 -34.00 -9.48
N LEU A 442 14.64 -35.27 -9.85
CA LEU A 442 15.69 -35.89 -10.67
C LEU A 442 15.79 -35.23 -12.06
N GLN A 443 14.64 -34.90 -12.67
CA GLN A 443 14.60 -34.14 -13.94
C GLN A 443 15.26 -32.77 -13.77
N LEU A 444 14.96 -32.04 -12.71
CA LEU A 444 15.57 -30.73 -12.41
C LEU A 444 17.09 -30.84 -12.15
N GLU A 445 17.56 -31.98 -11.68
CA GLU A 445 18.99 -32.30 -11.50
C GLU A 445 19.66 -32.79 -12.79
N ASN A 446 18.92 -32.83 -13.92
CA ASN A 446 19.38 -33.36 -15.22
C ASN A 446 19.77 -34.85 -15.17
N ALA A 447 19.15 -35.64 -14.28
CA ALA A 447 19.41 -37.08 -14.15
C ALA A 447 18.81 -37.89 -15.33
N PHE A 448 17.86 -37.33 -16.10
CA PHE A 448 17.24 -37.95 -17.25
C PHE A 448 17.67 -37.25 -18.54
N ALA A 449 18.15 -37.99 -19.53
CA ALA A 449 18.46 -37.45 -20.84
C ALA A 449 17.18 -37.10 -21.62
N ASP A 450 16.14 -37.94 -21.46
CA ASP A 450 14.86 -37.82 -22.15
C ASP A 450 13.72 -38.52 -21.38
N ARG A 451 12.50 -38.50 -21.96
CA ARG A 451 11.32 -39.14 -21.38
C ARG A 451 11.49 -40.65 -21.22
N GLN A 452 12.23 -41.32 -22.11
CA GLN A 452 12.43 -42.76 -22.05
C GLN A 452 13.27 -43.15 -20.83
N ALA A 453 14.36 -42.43 -20.55
CA ALA A 453 15.17 -42.58 -19.35
C ALA A 453 14.36 -42.40 -18.07
N ALA A 454 13.44 -41.44 -18.04
CA ALA A 454 12.53 -41.20 -16.91
C ALA A 454 11.55 -42.37 -16.71
N LEU A 455 10.99 -42.95 -17.80
CA LEU A 455 10.12 -44.12 -17.75
C LEU A 455 10.86 -45.37 -17.25
N ASP A 456 12.10 -45.61 -17.66
CA ASP A 456 12.90 -46.75 -17.21
C ASP A 456 13.28 -46.62 -15.71
N TRP A 457 13.61 -45.39 -15.24
CA TRP A 457 13.75 -45.11 -13.82
C TRP A 457 12.45 -45.44 -13.06
N LEU A 458 11.30 -45.01 -13.56
CA LEU A 458 10.00 -45.24 -12.91
C LEU A 458 9.69 -46.75 -12.78
N LYS A 459 9.92 -47.58 -13.82
CA LYS A 459 9.76 -49.03 -13.76
C LYS A 459 10.62 -49.62 -12.65
N ASN A 460 11.92 -49.28 -12.58
CA ASN A 460 12.83 -49.78 -11.57
C ASN A 460 12.42 -49.33 -10.17
N ARG A 461 11.92 -48.10 -10.03
CA ARG A 461 11.47 -47.52 -8.76
C ARG A 461 10.24 -48.21 -8.17
N VAL A 462 9.33 -48.65 -9.06
CA VAL A 462 8.11 -49.39 -8.67
C VAL A 462 8.47 -50.84 -8.31
N VAL A 463 9.28 -51.55 -9.12
CA VAL A 463 9.73 -52.92 -8.87
C VAL A 463 10.49 -53.05 -7.56
N SER A 464 11.36 -52.08 -7.19
CA SER A 464 12.12 -52.09 -5.93
C SER A 464 11.26 -51.94 -4.66
N ARG A 465 9.98 -51.58 -4.78
CA ARG A 465 9.04 -51.43 -3.64
C ARG A 465 8.05 -52.60 -3.53
N THR A 466 7.97 -53.47 -4.57
CA THR A 466 7.14 -54.67 -4.53
C THR A 466 7.91 -55.93 -4.08
N ARG A 467 9.16 -55.78 -3.82
CA ARG A 467 10.03 -56.73 -3.11
C ARG A 467 10.25 -56.22 -1.67
#